data_b6b56c495649965e076785a1682f7395
#
_entry.id   b6b56c495649965e076785a1682f7395
#
_cell.length_a   1.000
_cell.length_b   1.000
_cell.length_c   1.000
_cell.angle_alpha   90.00
_cell.angle_beta   90.00
_cell.angle_gamma   90.00
#
_symmetry.space_group_name_H-M   'P 1'
#
loop_
_entity.id
_entity.type
_entity.pdbx_description
1 polymer ?
#
loop_
_entity_poly.entity_id
_entity_poly.type
_entity_poly.pdbx_seq_one_letter_code
_entity_poly.pdbx_strand_id
1 'polypeptide(L)'
;MLFNQSNLLFKRFRPMAQGNAAQAAIIFVVSSVCAVSAQAQSMVMASTTSTEQSGLFGHMLPEFKKATGLDIKVVALGTGQAIDMARRGDADVLFVHDAAAEAKFVAEGFSPKRHPVMYNDFVLIGPKADPAGTVGKDIVAALQKVSSVNAAFVSRGDKSGTHAAELRFWAMATAVAGADPKGSGYKECGCGMGPALNMAASTGAYVLADRGTWLNFKNRADLAVLVQGDTRLFNQYGVMAVSPSKHPHVKVLEAQKFVDWVTSPAGQSVIASYKIGGEQLFFPNAAK
;
A
#
# COMPACT_ATOMS: atom_id res chain seq x y z
N MET A 1 -70.01 22.04 -58.01
CA MET A 1 -70.91 20.95 -58.48
C MET A 1 -71.17 20.11 -57.25
N LEU A 2 -72.33 20.36 -56.70
CA LEU A 2 -73.58 19.61 -56.76
C LEU A 2 -73.55 18.41 -55.83
N PHE A 3 -74.27 18.58 -54.71
CA PHE A 3 -75.57 17.95 -54.36
C PHE A 3 -75.39 16.51 -53.80
N ASN A 4 -76.09 15.97 -52.80
CA ASN A 4 -77.28 16.34 -52.09
C ASN A 4 -77.49 15.29 -50.98
N GLN A 5 -77.95 15.65 -49.81
CA GLN A 5 -79.17 15.24 -49.13
C GLN A 5 -79.50 13.73 -49.12
N SER A 6 -80.01 13.10 -48.14
CA SER A 6 -81.10 13.42 -47.20
C SER A 6 -81.30 12.25 -46.23
N ASN A 7 -81.64 12.56 -45.03
CA ASN A 7 -82.85 12.29 -44.29
C ASN A 7 -83.17 10.95 -43.63
N LEU A 8 -83.34 11.09 -42.33
CA LEU A 8 -84.49 10.75 -41.48
C LEU A 8 -84.82 9.26 -41.22
N LEU A 9 -84.87 8.86 -39.97
CA LEU A 9 -86.12 8.69 -39.23
C LEU A 9 -85.88 8.13 -37.79
N PHE A 10 -86.53 8.81 -36.89
CA PHE A 10 -86.89 8.48 -35.53
C PHE A 10 -87.24 7.03 -35.24
N LYS A 11 -86.81 6.53 -34.02
CA LYS A 11 -87.78 5.96 -33.06
C LYS A 11 -87.24 5.99 -31.67
N ARG A 12 -87.98 6.62 -30.78
CA ARG A 12 -87.92 6.59 -29.32
C ARG A 12 -88.22 5.17 -28.79
N PHE A 13 -87.54 4.78 -27.72
CA PHE A 13 -88.20 4.15 -26.56
C PHE A 13 -87.27 4.27 -25.29
N ARG A 14 -87.87 4.74 -24.22
CA ARG A 14 -87.46 4.78 -22.83
C ARG A 14 -88.07 3.54 -22.11
N PRO A 15 -87.84 3.35 -20.82
CA PRO A 15 -86.67 3.27 -19.97
C PRO A 15 -86.64 1.92 -19.14
N MET A 16 -85.65 1.68 -18.32
CA MET A 16 -85.65 1.14 -16.95
C MET A 16 -84.44 0.28 -16.65
N ALA A 17 -83.77 0.55 -15.67
CA ALA A 17 -83.68 0.02 -14.34
C ALA A 17 -82.25 0.06 -13.80
N GLN A 18 -82.14 0.48 -12.58
CA GLN A 18 -80.99 0.59 -11.67
C GLN A 18 -80.20 -0.69 -11.57
N GLY A 19 -78.87 -0.54 -11.53
CA GLY A 19 -77.92 -1.57 -11.10
C GLY A 19 -76.67 -0.93 -10.66
N ASN A 20 -76.44 -0.85 -9.33
CA ASN A 20 -75.21 -0.43 -8.67
C ASN A 20 -74.09 -1.29 -9.14
N ALA A 21 -73.09 -0.74 -9.81
CA ALA A 21 -71.81 -1.38 -10.00
C ALA A 21 -70.76 -0.49 -9.39
N ALA A 22 -70.20 -0.98 -8.27
CA ALA A 22 -69.08 -0.39 -7.57
C ALA A 22 -67.89 -0.30 -8.51
N GLN A 23 -67.40 0.94 -8.72
CA GLN A 23 -66.13 1.18 -9.38
C GLN A 23 -65.00 0.78 -8.43
N ALA A 24 -64.42 -0.38 -8.65
CA ALA A 24 -63.14 -0.78 -8.04
C ALA A 24 -62.02 -0.02 -8.74
N ALA A 25 -61.58 1.08 -8.14
CA ALA A 25 -60.36 1.78 -8.55
C ALA A 25 -59.16 0.90 -8.15
N ILE A 26 -58.54 0.23 -9.13
CA ILE A 26 -57.28 -0.46 -8.95
C ILE A 26 -56.19 0.61 -8.94
N ILE A 27 -55.74 0.97 -7.73
CA ILE A 27 -54.55 1.81 -7.53
C ILE A 27 -53.35 0.93 -7.80
N PHE A 28 -52.76 1.06 -8.96
CA PHE A 28 -51.43 0.49 -9.24
C PHE A 28 -50.40 1.36 -8.53
N VAL A 29 -50.00 0.96 -7.31
CA VAL A 29 -48.82 1.50 -6.61
C VAL A 29 -47.61 0.92 -7.33
N VAL A 30 -47.09 1.67 -8.29
CA VAL A 30 -45.76 1.39 -8.86
C VAL A 30 -44.72 1.74 -7.78
N SER A 31 -44.34 0.75 -6.97
CA SER A 31 -43.18 0.85 -6.10
C SER A 31 -41.94 0.92 -6.98
N SER A 32 -41.53 2.15 -7.35
CA SER A 32 -40.20 2.40 -7.90
C SER A 32 -39.18 2.05 -6.83
N VAL A 33 -38.71 0.82 -6.85
CA VAL A 33 -37.50 0.44 -6.14
C VAL A 33 -36.36 1.19 -6.83
N CYS A 34 -36.02 2.37 -6.31
CA CYS A 34 -34.76 3.02 -6.63
C CYS A 34 -33.66 2.07 -6.17
N ALA A 35 -33.18 1.22 -7.08
CA ALA A 35 -31.89 0.55 -6.91
C ALA A 35 -30.84 1.66 -6.85
N VAL A 36 -30.55 2.14 -5.64
CA VAL A 36 -29.37 2.95 -5.37
C VAL A 36 -28.21 2.02 -5.70
N SER A 37 -27.68 2.18 -6.91
CA SER A 37 -26.39 1.58 -7.25
C SER A 37 -25.41 2.10 -6.22
N ALA A 38 -25.08 1.26 -5.22
CA ALA A 38 -24.04 1.55 -4.27
C ALA A 38 -22.74 1.62 -5.07
N GLN A 39 -22.41 2.82 -5.51
CA GLN A 39 -21.14 3.08 -6.16
C GLN A 39 -20.08 2.73 -5.12
N ALA A 40 -19.25 1.74 -5.42
CA ALA A 40 -18.22 1.28 -4.50
C ALA A 40 -17.42 2.50 -4.05
N GLN A 41 -17.59 2.88 -2.79
CA GLN A 41 -16.93 4.05 -2.22
C GLN A 41 -15.44 3.74 -2.21
N SER A 42 -14.65 4.50 -2.95
CA SER A 42 -13.21 4.28 -3.08
C SER A 42 -12.43 5.37 -2.39
N MET A 43 -11.28 5.01 -1.80
CA MET A 43 -10.32 5.96 -1.23
C MET A 43 -8.94 5.77 -1.84
N VAL A 44 -8.06 6.76 -1.67
CA VAL A 44 -6.69 6.76 -2.18
C VAL A 44 -5.72 6.47 -1.04
N MET A 45 -4.84 5.50 -1.23
CA MET A 45 -3.75 5.18 -0.33
C MET A 45 -2.41 5.52 -0.97
N ALA A 46 -1.65 6.44 -0.35
CA ALA A 46 -0.25 6.64 -0.70
C ALA A 46 0.61 5.60 0.01
N SER A 47 1.45 4.90 -0.74
CA SER A 47 2.35 3.88 -0.21
C SER A 47 3.66 3.81 -0.99
N THR A 48 4.49 2.80 -0.69
CA THR A 48 5.79 2.67 -1.32
C THR A 48 5.80 1.64 -2.44
N THR A 49 6.64 1.86 -3.45
CA THR A 49 6.85 0.91 -4.55
C THR A 49 7.34 -0.45 -4.04
N SER A 50 8.14 -0.48 -2.97
CA SER A 50 8.60 -1.74 -2.38
C SER A 50 7.46 -2.53 -1.73
N THR A 51 6.50 -1.86 -1.08
CA THR A 51 5.31 -2.51 -0.51
C THR A 51 4.41 -3.07 -1.62
N GLU A 52 4.17 -2.29 -2.68
CA GLU A 52 3.40 -2.75 -3.83
C GLU A 52 4.05 -3.97 -4.50
N GLN A 53 5.35 -3.87 -4.77
CA GLN A 53 6.12 -4.94 -5.43
C GLN A 53 6.26 -6.21 -4.57
N SER A 54 6.10 -6.10 -3.25
CA SER A 54 6.07 -7.28 -2.38
C SER A 54 4.87 -8.19 -2.63
N GLY A 55 3.80 -7.68 -3.25
CA GLY A 55 2.55 -8.40 -3.50
C GLY A 55 1.57 -8.38 -2.33
N LEU A 56 1.91 -7.75 -1.19
CA LEU A 56 1.05 -7.71 0.00
C LEU A 56 -0.33 -7.12 -0.29
N PHE A 57 -0.39 -6.01 -1.04
CA PHE A 57 -1.66 -5.36 -1.33
C PHE A 57 -2.59 -6.23 -2.16
N GLY A 58 -2.06 -7.01 -3.10
CA GLY A 58 -2.84 -7.98 -3.87
C GLY A 58 -3.45 -9.08 -3.02
N HIS A 59 -2.83 -9.41 -1.88
CA HIS A 59 -3.35 -10.36 -0.90
C HIS A 59 -4.33 -9.70 0.10
N MET A 60 -4.01 -8.51 0.58
CA MET A 60 -4.70 -7.89 1.72
C MET A 60 -5.95 -7.08 1.31
N LEU A 61 -5.88 -6.30 0.23
CA LEU A 61 -6.95 -5.37 -0.11
C LEU A 61 -8.26 -6.05 -0.57
N PRO A 62 -8.25 -7.21 -1.25
CA PRO A 62 -9.47 -7.96 -1.52
C PRO A 62 -10.23 -8.38 -0.24
N GLU A 63 -9.52 -8.76 0.82
CA GLU A 63 -10.12 -9.13 2.10
C GLU A 63 -10.70 -7.91 2.83
N PHE A 64 -10.03 -6.77 2.76
CA PHE A 64 -10.57 -5.50 3.24
C PHE A 64 -11.86 -5.12 2.51
N LYS A 65 -11.86 -5.18 1.17
CA LYS A 65 -13.03 -4.88 0.35
C LYS A 65 -14.19 -5.81 0.66
N LYS A 66 -13.93 -7.10 0.83
CA LYS A 66 -14.93 -8.09 1.23
C LYS A 66 -15.54 -7.78 2.61
N ALA A 67 -14.72 -7.33 3.55
CA ALA A 67 -15.16 -7.01 4.91
C ALA A 67 -15.95 -5.70 5.02
N THR A 68 -15.67 -4.71 4.16
CA THR A 68 -16.17 -3.33 4.34
C THR A 68 -16.95 -2.77 3.16
N GLY A 69 -16.89 -3.40 1.98
CA GLY A 69 -17.44 -2.87 0.72
C GLY A 69 -16.61 -1.73 0.11
N LEU A 70 -15.54 -1.27 0.78
CA LEU A 70 -14.71 -0.16 0.33
C LEU A 70 -13.58 -0.63 -0.59
N ASP A 71 -13.28 0.19 -1.60
CA ASP A 71 -12.16 -0.04 -2.51
C ASP A 71 -11.00 0.91 -2.19
N ILE A 72 -9.76 0.44 -2.36
CA ILE A 72 -8.57 1.25 -2.16
C ILE A 72 -7.78 1.34 -3.46
N LYS A 73 -7.55 2.57 -3.91
CA LYS A 73 -6.65 2.87 -5.02
C LYS A 73 -5.27 3.16 -4.45
N VAL A 74 -4.34 2.25 -4.67
CA VAL A 74 -2.95 2.41 -4.23
C VAL A 74 -2.19 3.30 -5.21
N VAL A 75 -1.47 4.29 -4.69
CA VAL A 75 -0.48 5.08 -5.43
C VAL A 75 0.88 4.77 -4.80
N ALA A 76 1.66 3.96 -5.50
CA ALA A 76 2.96 3.48 -5.05
C ALA A 76 4.09 4.39 -5.53
N LEU A 77 4.81 5.00 -4.61
CA LEU A 77 5.84 6.01 -4.83
C LEU A 77 7.11 5.71 -4.00
N GLY A 78 8.12 6.54 -4.09
CA GLY A 78 9.17 6.59 -3.07
C GLY A 78 8.61 7.11 -1.74
N THR A 79 9.19 6.69 -0.60
CA THR A 79 8.66 7.05 0.74
C THR A 79 8.43 8.56 0.91
N GLY A 80 9.41 9.39 0.54
CA GLY A 80 9.28 10.85 0.63
C GLY A 80 8.14 11.39 -0.24
N GLN A 81 8.01 10.89 -1.48
CA GLN A 81 6.95 11.27 -2.40
C GLN A 81 5.56 10.84 -1.91
N ALA A 82 5.43 9.64 -1.31
CA ALA A 82 4.18 9.17 -0.71
C ALA A 82 3.75 10.06 0.46
N ILE A 83 4.70 10.44 1.32
CA ILE A 83 4.46 11.36 2.43
C ILE A 83 4.07 12.75 1.91
N ASP A 84 4.75 13.25 0.88
CA ASP A 84 4.43 14.56 0.27
C ASP A 84 3.07 14.55 -0.41
N MET A 85 2.67 13.44 -1.06
CA MET A 85 1.32 13.26 -1.59
C MET A 85 0.27 13.38 -0.47
N ALA A 86 0.48 12.68 0.65
CA ALA A 86 -0.42 12.78 1.80
C ALA A 86 -0.41 14.18 2.45
N ARG A 87 0.74 14.88 2.48
CA ARG A 87 0.84 16.27 2.96
C ARG A 87 0.02 17.26 2.13
N ARG A 88 -0.12 17.03 0.84
CA ARG A 88 -0.97 17.85 -0.05
C ARG A 88 -2.46 17.51 0.03
N GLY A 89 -2.81 16.41 0.71
CA GLY A 89 -4.19 15.91 0.76
C GLY A 89 -4.61 15.12 -0.49
N ASP A 90 -3.65 14.72 -1.34
CA ASP A 90 -3.91 13.92 -2.55
C ASP A 90 -4.13 12.43 -2.22
N ALA A 91 -4.03 12.05 -0.93
CA ALA A 91 -4.32 10.73 -0.41
C ALA A 91 -5.17 10.84 0.86
N ASP A 92 -6.00 9.82 1.11
CA ASP A 92 -6.85 9.70 2.29
C ASP A 92 -6.13 8.98 3.43
N VAL A 93 -5.24 8.04 3.07
CA VAL A 93 -4.45 7.24 4.02
C VAL A 93 -3.01 7.10 3.53
N LEU A 94 -2.07 7.13 4.46
CA LEU A 94 -0.64 6.91 4.25
C LEU A 94 -0.24 5.57 4.88
N PHE A 95 0.40 4.70 4.10
CA PHE A 95 0.88 3.38 4.54
C PHE A 95 2.34 3.20 4.08
N VAL A 96 3.27 3.46 4.99
CA VAL A 96 4.72 3.50 4.70
C VAL A 96 5.54 2.87 5.83
N HIS A 97 6.87 2.90 5.73
CA HIS A 97 7.77 2.22 6.65
C HIS A 97 9.04 3.05 6.95
N ASP A 98 8.87 4.33 7.27
CA ASP A 98 9.93 5.20 7.81
C ASP A 98 9.42 5.87 9.09
N ALA A 99 9.68 5.24 10.24
CA ALA A 99 9.16 5.68 11.51
C ALA A 99 9.53 7.14 11.86
N ALA A 100 10.72 7.61 11.45
CA ALA A 100 11.15 8.99 11.71
C ALA A 100 10.36 9.99 10.86
N ALA A 101 10.20 9.72 9.57
CA ALA A 101 9.43 10.57 8.67
C ALA A 101 7.92 10.53 9.01
N GLU A 102 7.40 9.38 9.43
CA GLU A 102 6.03 9.21 9.90
C GLU A 102 5.76 9.98 11.20
N ALA A 103 6.69 9.94 12.17
CA ALA A 103 6.60 10.74 13.40
C ALA A 103 6.58 12.23 13.11
N LYS A 104 7.40 12.70 12.16
CA LYS A 104 7.39 14.10 11.71
C LYS A 104 6.05 14.47 11.06
N PHE A 105 5.49 13.61 10.21
CA PHE A 105 4.18 13.82 9.57
C PHE A 105 3.06 14.01 10.61
N VAL A 106 3.07 13.21 11.69
CA VAL A 106 2.14 13.36 12.82
C VAL A 106 2.40 14.65 13.61
N ALA A 107 3.66 14.95 13.94
CA ALA A 107 4.03 16.14 14.69
C ALA A 107 3.64 17.45 13.95
N GLU A 108 3.65 17.44 12.62
CA GLU A 108 3.20 18.55 11.78
C GLU A 108 1.66 18.63 11.64
N GLY A 109 0.91 17.72 12.28
CA GLY A 109 -0.55 17.72 12.32
C GLY A 109 -1.24 17.17 11.08
N PHE A 110 -0.53 16.50 10.16
CA PHE A 110 -1.09 15.89 8.97
C PHE A 110 -1.82 14.56 9.24
N SER A 111 -1.60 13.98 10.41
CA SER A 111 -2.37 12.87 10.95
C SER A 111 -2.46 12.99 12.47
N PRO A 112 -3.56 12.58 13.11
CA PRO A 112 -3.67 12.60 14.56
C PRO A 112 -2.75 11.57 15.24
N LYS A 113 -2.46 10.45 14.57
CA LYS A 113 -1.72 9.33 15.17
C LYS A 113 -1.11 8.41 14.12
N ARG A 114 0.08 7.89 14.45
CA ARG A 114 0.70 6.75 13.78
C ARG A 114 0.25 5.44 14.42
N HIS A 115 -0.20 4.48 13.63
CA HIS A 115 -0.52 3.14 14.09
C HIS A 115 0.53 2.16 13.56
N PRO A 116 1.25 1.42 14.42
CA PRO A 116 2.08 0.30 13.96
C PRO A 116 1.19 -0.79 13.39
N VAL A 117 1.64 -1.43 12.31
CA VAL A 117 0.84 -2.46 11.62
C VAL A 117 1.56 -3.80 11.60
N MET A 118 2.79 -3.78 11.14
CA MET A 118 3.61 -4.97 10.90
C MET A 118 5.06 -4.55 10.73
N TYR A 119 5.96 -5.52 10.72
CA TYR A 119 7.32 -5.32 10.25
C TYR A 119 7.71 -6.39 9.24
N ASN A 120 8.64 -6.07 8.36
CA ASN A 120 9.52 -7.00 7.69
C ASN A 120 10.96 -6.68 8.07
N ASP A 121 11.94 -7.31 7.45
CA ASP A 121 13.31 -6.97 7.67
C ASP A 121 14.02 -6.57 6.38
N PHE A 122 15.08 -5.80 6.54
CA PHE A 122 16.11 -5.67 5.54
C PHE A 122 17.11 -6.83 5.68
N VAL A 123 17.77 -7.14 4.57
CA VAL A 123 18.84 -8.14 4.51
C VAL A 123 20.00 -7.58 3.72
N LEU A 124 21.22 -7.90 4.12
CA LEU A 124 22.38 -7.65 3.27
C LEU A 124 22.53 -8.83 2.32
N ILE A 125 22.48 -8.52 1.05
CA ILE A 125 22.68 -9.44 -0.06
C ILE A 125 24.06 -9.23 -0.62
N GLY A 126 24.72 -10.31 -1.05
CA GLY A 126 26.02 -10.24 -1.70
C GLY A 126 26.37 -11.55 -2.39
N PRO A 127 27.55 -11.64 -3.04
CA PRO A 127 27.98 -12.88 -3.69
C PRO A 127 28.15 -13.99 -2.64
N LYS A 128 27.77 -15.22 -2.99
CA LYS A 128 27.88 -16.40 -2.10
C LYS A 128 29.30 -16.63 -1.59
N ALA A 129 30.31 -16.27 -2.38
CA ALA A 129 31.71 -16.38 -1.99
C ALA A 129 32.10 -15.44 -0.83
N ASP A 130 31.29 -14.41 -0.57
CA ASP A 130 31.45 -13.41 0.49
C ASP A 130 32.88 -12.90 0.67
N PRO A 131 33.53 -12.28 -0.31
CA PRO A 131 34.93 -11.88 -0.22
C PRO A 131 35.23 -10.90 0.92
N ALA A 132 34.23 -10.19 1.42
CA ALA A 132 34.40 -9.33 2.59
C ALA A 132 34.17 -10.05 3.93
N GLY A 133 33.70 -11.29 3.93
CA GLY A 133 33.46 -12.07 5.16
C GLY A 133 32.35 -11.51 6.02
N THR A 134 31.23 -11.10 5.38
CA THR A 134 30.12 -10.38 6.04
C THR A 134 29.10 -11.28 6.73
N VAL A 135 29.07 -12.59 6.40
CA VAL A 135 28.08 -13.53 6.95
C VAL A 135 27.93 -13.38 8.46
N GLY A 136 26.68 -13.15 8.92
CA GLY A 136 26.39 -13.00 10.34
C GLY A 136 25.08 -12.33 10.68
N LYS A 137 25.05 -11.72 11.88
CA LYS A 137 23.89 -11.05 12.44
C LYS A 137 24.16 -9.59 12.85
N ASP A 138 25.23 -8.98 12.36
CA ASP A 138 25.59 -7.59 12.66
C ASP A 138 25.80 -6.81 11.38
N ILE A 139 24.81 -5.99 11.03
CA ILE A 139 24.85 -5.19 9.80
C ILE A 139 25.96 -4.14 9.82
N VAL A 140 26.23 -3.55 10.97
CA VAL A 140 27.26 -2.50 11.11
C VAL A 140 28.65 -3.10 10.89
N ALA A 141 28.95 -4.21 11.56
CA ALA A 141 30.19 -4.93 11.38
C ALA A 141 30.36 -5.43 9.93
N ALA A 142 29.29 -5.88 9.30
CA ALA A 142 29.31 -6.31 7.91
C ALA A 142 29.66 -5.15 6.95
N LEU A 143 29.04 -3.98 7.13
CA LEU A 143 29.35 -2.80 6.32
C LEU A 143 30.78 -2.31 6.52
N GLN A 144 31.31 -2.37 7.74
CA GLN A 144 32.71 -2.09 8.00
C GLN A 144 33.68 -3.04 7.25
N LYS A 145 33.35 -4.33 7.19
CA LYS A 145 34.11 -5.30 6.42
C LYS A 145 34.04 -5.03 4.92
N VAL A 146 32.84 -4.74 4.38
CA VAL A 146 32.66 -4.32 2.97
C VAL A 146 33.58 -3.15 2.65
N SER A 147 33.59 -2.14 3.52
CA SER A 147 34.43 -0.95 3.38
C SER A 147 35.93 -1.29 3.45
N SER A 148 36.33 -2.08 4.43
CA SER A 148 37.77 -2.35 4.69
C SER A 148 38.51 -3.02 3.53
N VAL A 149 37.76 -3.81 2.73
CA VAL A 149 38.28 -4.45 1.52
C VAL A 149 37.88 -3.72 0.25
N ASN A 150 37.24 -2.53 0.37
CA ASN A 150 36.74 -1.74 -0.72
C ASN A 150 35.87 -2.56 -1.69
N ALA A 151 35.05 -3.46 -1.19
CA ALA A 151 34.18 -4.29 -2.00
C ALA A 151 33.08 -3.46 -2.69
N ALA A 152 32.65 -3.90 -3.87
CA ALA A 152 31.56 -3.25 -4.59
C ALA A 152 30.26 -3.28 -3.78
N PHE A 153 29.64 -2.13 -3.60
CA PHE A 153 28.34 -1.98 -2.95
C PHE A 153 27.41 -1.14 -3.81
N VAL A 154 26.20 -1.64 -4.08
CA VAL A 154 25.17 -0.92 -4.83
C VAL A 154 24.17 -0.33 -3.84
N SER A 155 24.09 0.99 -3.82
CA SER A 155 23.01 1.74 -3.15
C SER A 155 21.90 2.08 -4.12
N ARG A 156 20.67 2.11 -3.63
CA ARG A 156 19.55 2.62 -4.43
C ARG A 156 19.71 4.09 -4.80
N GLY A 157 20.22 4.94 -3.91
CA GLY A 157 20.43 6.37 -4.17
C GLY A 157 19.17 7.17 -4.51
N ASP A 158 17.97 6.61 -4.26
CA ASP A 158 16.65 7.10 -4.74
C ASP A 158 15.78 7.76 -3.66
N LYS A 159 16.35 8.01 -2.48
CA LYS A 159 15.65 8.57 -1.31
C LYS A 159 14.47 7.72 -0.81
N SER A 160 14.43 6.42 -1.14
CA SER A 160 13.45 5.48 -0.60
C SER A 160 13.70 5.16 0.87
N GLY A 161 12.72 4.47 1.52
CA GLY A 161 12.90 3.96 2.88
C GLY A 161 14.07 2.99 3.02
N THR A 162 14.33 2.16 2.01
CA THR A 162 15.52 1.27 1.97
C THR A 162 16.81 2.08 1.90
N HIS A 163 16.86 3.12 1.04
CA HIS A 163 18.03 4.00 0.97
C HIS A 163 18.25 4.77 2.29
N ALA A 164 17.18 5.28 2.89
CA ALA A 164 17.28 5.95 4.20
C ALA A 164 17.77 5.01 5.30
N ALA A 165 17.32 3.74 5.32
CA ALA A 165 17.80 2.73 6.25
C ALA A 165 19.28 2.40 6.01
N GLU A 166 19.69 2.20 4.77
CA GLU A 166 21.07 1.97 4.36
C GLU A 166 22.01 3.06 4.87
N LEU A 167 21.65 4.33 4.63
CA LEU A 167 22.44 5.47 5.08
C LEU A 167 22.57 5.52 6.62
N ARG A 168 21.53 5.13 7.37
CA ARG A 168 21.62 5.02 8.83
C ARG A 168 22.61 3.95 9.26
N PHE A 169 22.65 2.79 8.59
CA PHE A 169 23.60 1.73 8.91
C PHE A 169 25.02 2.13 8.55
N TRP A 170 25.24 2.81 7.43
CA TRP A 170 26.55 3.37 7.07
C TRP A 170 27.01 4.42 8.10
N ALA A 171 26.10 5.31 8.55
CA ALA A 171 26.44 6.28 9.58
C ALA A 171 26.87 5.61 10.91
N MET A 172 26.22 4.52 11.30
CA MET A 172 26.63 3.72 12.47
C MET A 172 28.01 3.09 12.23
N ALA A 173 28.27 2.57 11.03
CA ALA A 173 29.57 2.00 10.68
C ALA A 173 30.68 3.05 10.70
N THR A 174 30.41 4.28 10.24
CA THR A 174 31.31 5.44 10.30
C THR A 174 31.62 5.83 11.74
N ALA A 175 30.63 5.91 12.60
CA ALA A 175 30.80 6.32 14.00
C ALA A 175 31.78 5.40 14.74
N VAL A 176 31.86 4.11 14.37
CA VAL A 176 32.81 3.14 14.92
C VAL A 176 34.18 3.23 14.25
N ALA A 177 34.22 3.46 12.93
CA ALA A 177 35.46 3.44 12.15
C ALA A 177 36.20 4.79 12.10
N GLY A 178 35.53 5.90 12.41
CA GLY A 178 36.14 7.24 12.43
C GLY A 178 36.43 7.86 11.04
N ALA A 179 36.03 7.19 9.94
CA ALA A 179 36.20 7.67 8.57
C ALA A 179 34.97 7.34 7.72
N ASP A 180 34.77 7.99 6.57
CA ASP A 180 33.65 7.63 5.65
C ASP A 180 33.84 6.20 5.16
N PRO A 181 33.00 5.26 5.57
CA PRO A 181 33.19 3.84 5.31
C PRO A 181 32.78 3.44 3.88
N LYS A 182 32.21 4.33 3.09
CA LYS A 182 31.63 3.95 1.79
C LYS A 182 32.69 3.57 0.76
N GLY A 183 33.88 4.23 0.79
CA GLY A 183 34.96 3.94 -0.13
C GLY A 183 34.61 4.10 -1.61
N SER A 184 35.55 3.78 -2.51
CA SER A 184 35.36 3.86 -3.97
C SER A 184 34.49 2.75 -4.55
N GLY A 185 34.26 1.68 -3.79
CA GLY A 185 33.36 0.58 -4.14
C GLY A 185 31.87 0.91 -4.04
N TYR A 186 31.50 1.96 -3.31
CA TYR A 186 30.12 2.38 -3.13
C TYR A 186 29.60 3.12 -4.36
N LYS A 187 28.46 2.66 -4.91
CA LYS A 187 27.85 3.25 -6.12
C LYS A 187 26.36 3.41 -5.94
N GLU A 188 25.86 4.63 -6.09
CA GLU A 188 24.44 4.95 -6.14
C GLU A 188 23.91 4.74 -7.55
N CYS A 189 22.88 3.90 -7.71
CA CYS A 189 22.26 3.68 -9.02
C CYS A 189 21.15 4.68 -9.35
N GLY A 190 20.63 5.43 -8.37
CA GLY A 190 19.46 6.29 -8.56
C GLY A 190 18.20 5.50 -8.96
N CYS A 191 18.07 4.26 -8.53
CA CYS A 191 17.10 3.30 -9.07
C CYS A 191 16.30 2.56 -8.00
N GLY A 192 15.18 1.91 -8.41
CA GLY A 192 14.37 1.06 -7.54
C GLY A 192 15.07 -0.24 -7.13
N MET A 193 14.45 -1.00 -6.19
CA MET A 193 15.09 -2.20 -5.62
C MET A 193 15.39 -3.29 -6.65
N GLY A 194 14.46 -3.55 -7.58
CA GLY A 194 14.67 -4.56 -8.63
C GLY A 194 15.89 -4.27 -9.53
N PRO A 195 16.00 -3.07 -10.12
CA PRO A 195 17.20 -2.64 -10.83
C PRO A 195 18.48 -2.68 -9.99
N ALA A 196 18.44 -2.27 -8.71
CA ALA A 196 19.61 -2.36 -7.82
C ALA A 196 20.07 -3.80 -7.61
N LEU A 197 19.13 -4.73 -7.40
CA LEU A 197 19.42 -6.18 -7.31
C LEU A 197 19.98 -6.73 -8.63
N ASN A 198 19.48 -6.30 -9.79
CA ASN A 198 20.03 -6.71 -11.08
C ASN A 198 21.47 -6.20 -11.26
N MET A 199 21.75 -4.96 -10.86
CA MET A 199 23.10 -4.42 -10.89
C MET A 199 24.03 -5.20 -9.95
N ALA A 200 23.60 -5.49 -8.71
CA ALA A 200 24.37 -6.29 -7.77
C ALA A 200 24.63 -7.71 -8.34
N ALA A 201 23.62 -8.35 -8.95
CA ALA A 201 23.76 -9.68 -9.55
C ALA A 201 24.77 -9.71 -10.71
N SER A 202 24.81 -8.66 -11.54
CA SER A 202 25.70 -8.58 -12.68
C SER A 202 27.15 -8.21 -12.31
N THR A 203 27.35 -7.53 -11.17
CA THR A 203 28.67 -7.04 -10.76
C THR A 203 29.28 -7.78 -9.55
N GLY A 204 28.53 -8.74 -8.97
CA GLY A 204 28.94 -9.41 -7.73
C GLY A 204 29.02 -8.46 -6.53
N ALA A 205 28.22 -7.41 -6.52
CA ALA A 205 28.24 -6.40 -5.47
C ALA A 205 27.35 -6.76 -4.27
N TYR A 206 27.64 -6.14 -3.12
CA TYR A 206 26.73 -6.14 -1.97
C TYR A 206 25.61 -5.12 -2.18
N VAL A 207 24.46 -5.38 -1.58
CA VAL A 207 23.29 -4.50 -1.66
C VAL A 207 22.38 -4.71 -0.45
N LEU A 208 21.84 -3.63 0.12
CA LEU A 208 20.79 -3.75 1.13
C LEU A 208 19.43 -3.87 0.41
N ALA A 209 18.64 -4.87 0.78
CA ALA A 209 17.31 -5.07 0.22
C ALA A 209 16.27 -5.34 1.30
N ASP A 210 15.01 -5.01 1.07
CA ASP A 210 13.93 -5.59 1.84
C ASP A 210 13.76 -7.07 1.45
N ARG A 211 13.45 -7.92 2.44
CA ARG A 211 13.32 -9.37 2.23
C ARG A 211 12.24 -9.70 1.21
N GLY A 212 11.14 -8.92 1.16
CA GLY A 212 10.03 -9.18 0.25
C GLY A 212 10.43 -9.05 -1.20
N THR A 213 11.11 -7.98 -1.56
CA THR A 213 11.63 -7.82 -2.92
C THR A 213 12.65 -8.91 -3.24
N TRP A 214 13.52 -9.25 -2.29
CA TRP A 214 14.50 -10.33 -2.48
C TRP A 214 13.81 -11.69 -2.75
N LEU A 215 12.78 -12.04 -1.99
CA LEU A 215 12.08 -13.32 -2.17
C LEU A 215 11.38 -13.42 -3.52
N ASN A 216 10.84 -12.31 -4.02
CA ASN A 216 10.23 -12.23 -5.34
C ASN A 216 11.25 -12.11 -6.50
N PHE A 217 12.49 -11.71 -6.19
CA PHE A 217 13.52 -11.49 -7.19
C PHE A 217 14.02 -12.83 -7.77
N LYS A 218 13.92 -12.99 -9.09
CA LYS A 218 14.24 -14.26 -9.78
C LYS A 218 15.67 -14.31 -10.33
N ASN A 219 16.20 -13.15 -10.75
CA ASN A 219 17.52 -13.08 -11.40
C ASN A 219 18.66 -12.98 -10.38
N ARG A 220 18.71 -13.94 -9.44
CA ARG A 220 19.63 -13.90 -8.29
C ARG A 220 21.08 -14.13 -8.65
N ALA A 221 21.35 -14.78 -9.79
CA ALA A 221 22.70 -15.21 -10.17
C ALA A 221 23.42 -15.90 -8.98
N ASP A 222 24.60 -15.43 -8.59
CA ASP A 222 25.37 -15.96 -7.47
C ASP A 222 25.15 -15.19 -6.14
N LEU A 223 24.06 -14.39 -6.06
CA LEU A 223 23.75 -13.66 -4.83
C LEU A 223 23.04 -14.54 -3.80
N ALA A 224 23.32 -14.24 -2.52
CA ALA A 224 22.68 -14.85 -1.36
C ALA A 224 22.46 -13.83 -0.24
N VAL A 225 21.58 -14.16 0.72
CA VAL A 225 21.47 -13.41 1.98
C VAL A 225 22.69 -13.72 2.83
N LEU A 226 23.42 -12.69 3.21
CA LEU A 226 24.65 -12.80 4.01
C LEU A 226 24.45 -12.31 5.44
N VAL A 227 23.66 -11.23 5.65
CA VAL A 227 23.34 -10.74 6.99
C VAL A 227 21.83 -10.63 7.16
N GLN A 228 21.32 -11.21 8.24
CA GLN A 228 19.92 -11.19 8.65
C GLN A 228 19.77 -11.36 10.16
N GLY A 229 18.59 -11.00 10.69
CA GLY A 229 18.26 -11.23 12.11
C GLY A 229 18.90 -10.22 13.07
N ASP A 230 19.50 -9.16 12.58
CA ASP A 230 19.86 -7.98 13.36
C ASP A 230 18.60 -7.17 13.65
N THR A 231 18.37 -6.80 14.92
CA THR A 231 17.19 -6.00 15.30
C THR A 231 17.15 -4.63 14.63
N ARG A 232 18.31 -4.08 14.26
CA ARG A 232 18.44 -2.82 13.50
C ARG A 232 17.89 -2.92 12.08
N LEU A 233 17.82 -4.13 11.52
CA LEU A 233 17.29 -4.41 10.18
C LEU A 233 15.77 -4.46 10.14
N PHE A 234 15.08 -4.40 11.30
CA PHE A 234 13.63 -4.42 11.32
C PHE A 234 13.06 -3.17 10.69
N ASN A 235 12.16 -3.38 9.74
CA ASN A 235 11.50 -2.37 8.95
C ASN A 235 10.03 -2.27 9.36
N GLN A 236 9.73 -1.33 10.24
CA GLN A 236 8.43 -1.17 10.86
C GLN A 236 7.49 -0.35 9.97
N TYR A 237 6.36 -0.92 9.60
CA TYR A 237 5.29 -0.27 8.85
C TYR A 237 4.33 0.48 9.77
N GLY A 238 3.92 1.65 9.32
CA GLY A 238 2.88 2.45 9.95
C GLY A 238 1.74 2.78 8.99
N VAL A 239 0.55 2.97 9.56
CA VAL A 239 -0.61 3.48 8.84
C VAL A 239 -1.15 4.71 9.54
N MET A 240 -1.58 5.70 8.76
CA MET A 240 -2.04 7.00 9.24
C MET A 240 -3.19 7.49 8.35
N ALA A 241 -4.35 7.81 8.94
CA ALA A 241 -5.39 8.53 8.24
C ALA A 241 -4.97 10.00 8.10
N VAL A 242 -5.15 10.60 6.93
CA VAL A 242 -4.83 12.01 6.68
C VAL A 242 -5.84 12.89 7.41
N SER A 243 -5.35 13.96 8.03
CA SER A 243 -6.15 14.83 8.91
C SER A 243 -7.12 15.71 8.11
N PRO A 244 -8.43 15.64 8.40
CA PRO A 244 -9.41 16.54 7.79
C PRO A 244 -9.25 18.00 8.24
N SER A 245 -8.55 18.25 9.35
CA SER A 245 -8.23 19.62 9.80
C SER A 245 -7.27 20.33 8.86
N LYS A 246 -6.40 19.58 8.16
CA LYS A 246 -5.50 20.11 7.13
C LYS A 246 -6.16 20.07 5.75
N HIS A 247 -6.96 19.03 5.46
CA HIS A 247 -7.54 18.76 4.16
C HIS A 247 -9.01 18.32 4.30
N PRO A 248 -9.98 19.27 4.32
CA PRO A 248 -11.40 18.95 4.56
C PRO A 248 -12.03 17.99 3.55
N HIS A 249 -11.42 17.78 2.38
CA HIS A 249 -11.91 16.93 1.31
C HIS A 249 -11.49 15.45 1.44
N VAL A 250 -10.55 15.11 2.34
CA VAL A 250 -10.11 13.72 2.50
C VAL A 250 -11.21 12.85 3.10
N LYS A 251 -11.26 11.61 2.68
CA LYS A 251 -12.26 10.61 3.09
C LYS A 251 -11.84 9.98 4.43
N VAL A 252 -11.84 10.81 5.48
CA VAL A 252 -11.31 10.41 6.81
C VAL A 252 -12.05 9.22 7.42
N LEU A 253 -13.37 9.08 7.19
CA LEU A 253 -14.15 7.96 7.73
C LEU A 253 -13.77 6.64 7.07
N GLU A 254 -13.58 6.65 5.76
CA GLU A 254 -13.12 5.50 4.99
C GLU A 254 -11.68 5.14 5.34
N ALA A 255 -10.81 6.14 5.46
CA ALA A 255 -9.42 5.95 5.89
C ALA A 255 -9.33 5.35 7.29
N GLN A 256 -10.16 5.82 8.24
CA GLN A 256 -10.22 5.27 9.59
C GLN A 256 -10.70 3.81 9.59
N LYS A 257 -11.70 3.46 8.77
CA LYS A 257 -12.14 2.06 8.63
C LYS A 257 -10.99 1.15 8.17
N PHE A 258 -10.13 1.63 7.27
CA PHE A 258 -8.96 0.86 6.89
C PHE A 258 -7.94 0.75 8.01
N VAL A 259 -7.65 1.84 8.71
CA VAL A 259 -6.75 1.84 9.88
C VAL A 259 -7.25 0.84 10.93
N ASP A 260 -8.54 0.90 11.28
CA ASP A 260 -9.15 0.02 12.28
C ASP A 260 -9.11 -1.44 11.83
N TRP A 261 -9.43 -1.72 10.56
CA TRP A 261 -9.39 -3.07 10.03
C TRP A 261 -7.98 -3.65 9.98
N VAL A 262 -7.01 -2.92 9.45
CA VAL A 262 -5.64 -3.43 9.28
C VAL A 262 -4.94 -3.67 10.61
N THR A 263 -5.34 -2.95 11.67
CA THR A 263 -4.83 -3.13 13.03
C THR A 263 -5.68 -4.09 13.87
N SER A 264 -6.84 -4.53 13.37
CA SER A 264 -7.70 -5.52 14.04
C SER A 264 -7.13 -6.94 13.98
N PRO A 265 -7.61 -7.86 14.85
CA PRO A 265 -7.22 -9.27 14.76
C PRO A 265 -7.45 -9.88 13.37
N ALA A 266 -8.51 -9.48 12.65
CA ALA A 266 -8.83 -9.97 11.32
C ALA A 266 -7.77 -9.49 10.29
N GLY A 267 -7.49 -8.19 10.22
CA GLY A 267 -6.47 -7.65 9.32
C GLY A 267 -5.07 -8.18 9.64
N GLN A 268 -4.73 -8.30 10.92
CA GLN A 268 -3.45 -8.85 11.36
C GLN A 268 -3.30 -10.34 10.98
N SER A 269 -4.37 -11.13 11.03
CA SER A 269 -4.38 -12.52 10.56
C SER A 269 -4.19 -12.61 9.05
N VAL A 270 -4.79 -11.71 8.27
CA VAL A 270 -4.59 -11.64 6.82
C VAL A 270 -3.12 -11.34 6.50
N ILE A 271 -2.49 -10.38 7.19
CA ILE A 271 -1.06 -10.09 7.01
C ILE A 271 -0.20 -11.31 7.36
N ALA A 272 -0.47 -11.98 8.49
CA ALA A 272 0.27 -13.17 8.92
C ALA A 272 0.19 -14.34 7.94
N SER A 273 -0.92 -14.44 7.21
CA SER A 273 -1.14 -15.51 6.23
C SER A 273 -0.40 -15.29 4.91
N TYR A 274 0.12 -14.08 4.66
CA TYR A 274 0.85 -13.78 3.45
C TYR A 274 2.22 -14.44 3.44
N LYS A 275 2.46 -15.30 2.46
CA LYS A 275 3.71 -16.08 2.30
C LYS A 275 4.20 -16.03 0.87
N ILE A 276 5.52 -16.01 0.71
CA ILE A 276 6.20 -16.16 -0.57
C ILE A 276 7.09 -17.40 -0.50
N GLY A 277 6.86 -18.36 -1.38
CA GLY A 277 7.62 -19.62 -1.37
C GLY A 277 7.44 -20.42 -0.07
N GLY A 278 6.33 -20.22 0.66
CA GLY A 278 6.07 -20.85 1.95
C GLY A 278 6.60 -20.07 3.16
N GLU A 279 7.41 -19.02 2.96
CA GLU A 279 7.98 -18.19 4.02
C GLU A 279 7.09 -17.00 4.34
N GLN A 280 6.88 -16.72 5.64
CA GLN A 280 6.18 -15.54 6.11
C GLN A 280 7.07 -14.30 5.89
N LEU A 281 6.48 -13.28 5.29
CA LEU A 281 7.23 -12.09 4.90
C LEU A 281 6.99 -10.90 5.83
N PHE A 282 5.75 -10.75 6.29
CA PHE A 282 5.36 -9.67 7.19
C PHE A 282 4.89 -10.24 8.52
N PHE A 283 5.36 -9.62 9.59
CA PHE A 283 5.08 -10.03 10.96
C PHE A 283 4.15 -8.99 11.59
N PRO A 284 2.86 -9.32 11.80
CA PRO A 284 1.89 -8.43 12.43
C PRO A 284 2.34 -8.01 13.82
N ASN A 285 2.24 -6.72 14.13
CA ASN A 285 2.56 -6.19 15.45
C ASN A 285 1.78 -4.91 15.80
N ALA A 286 0.57 -4.77 15.27
CA ALA A 286 -0.32 -3.72 15.74
C ALA A 286 -0.49 -3.83 17.24
N ALA A 287 -0.32 -2.71 17.96
CA ALA A 287 -0.53 -2.68 19.41
C ALA A 287 -2.01 -3.07 19.71
N LYS A 288 -2.18 -4.02 20.61
CA LYS A 288 -3.47 -4.39 21.17
C LYS A 288 -4.00 -3.31 22.12
#